data_9d2bcb06c323a3f14c6728e86aef4b3a
#
_entry.id   9d2bcb06c323a3f14c6728e86aef4b3a
#
_cell.length_a   1.000
_cell.length_b   1.000
_cell.length_c   1.000
_cell.angle_alpha   90.00
_cell.angle_beta   90.00
_cell.angle_gamma   90.00
#
_symmetry.space_group_name_H-M   'P 1'
#
loop_
_entity.id
_entity.type
_entity.pdbx_description
1 polymer ?
#
loop_
_entity_poly.entity_id
_entity_poly.type
_entity_poly.pdbx_seq_one_letter_code
_entity_poly.pdbx_strand_id
1 'polypeptide(L)'
;MSRCLSVVALSLLAVLPTLALAYQAEPPRAPLQVLRVDRYTDDANAGSLRWAITTANAAPGRYRIEIDAVGVAPYVIRPASPLPEIKGPVQIIGTSWARDGQYIAIDGSAYVTGTGTDACPGAEPGQSGTNVRTTTLPGLVLRDTQGVELVGLEIRNFCIGVLVNRSSHNEIHDNRIVANKGGAGIMLTGDDGKGQSTATTTMHNRIVRNEFLDNGDGLELTRGAAWNLVADNLFQSTPANPEPSQGIEILWGNDNSVVRNRFVDYSDGLQINWGNRNYIAANTFTGNSIGLSITGSGNVVDGNTITGNGIGIGVRPQPVSAPNRFTANRIYGNGLLIERCEAGGACMKGQPRGAIVFGVPGLEHASFVGSRGRGVDNDPSKRAHICTAAGQADCQPLPNLGQAAPQLTAVQGKGAQRQLNGRFKGVPDSHYQVEVFGNRATNGREAEWVLGSVEARTDAQGQGSFTFPLGTGADAAAAGSLTATVTSAQGATSPLSAPLSLR
;
A
#
# COMPACT_ATOMS: atom_id res chain seq x y z
N MET A 1 62.29 -63.18 -1.17
CA MET A 1 62.93 -62.02 -0.49
C MET A 1 61.87 -60.97 -0.35
N SER A 2 61.31 -60.93 0.81
CA SER A 2 60.15 -60.10 1.16
C SER A 2 60.63 -58.83 1.84
N ARG A 3 60.18 -57.67 1.45
CA ARG A 3 60.37 -56.42 2.21
C ARG A 3 59.01 -55.82 2.54
N CYS A 4 58.72 -55.83 3.82
CA CYS A 4 57.64 -55.06 4.45
C CYS A 4 57.98 -53.58 4.40
N LEU A 5 56.99 -52.76 3.99
CA LEU A 5 57.00 -51.33 4.22
C LEU A 5 55.92 -51.03 5.27
N SER A 6 56.36 -50.54 6.42
CA SER A 6 55.51 -50.03 7.48
C SER A 6 55.07 -48.62 7.14
N VAL A 7 53.74 -48.38 7.12
CA VAL A 7 53.16 -47.04 7.01
C VAL A 7 52.90 -46.51 8.41
N VAL A 8 53.59 -45.44 8.79
CA VAL A 8 53.33 -44.70 10.02
C VAL A 8 52.25 -43.66 9.75
N ALA A 9 51.10 -43.86 10.37
CA ALA A 9 50.00 -42.86 10.33
C ALA A 9 50.27 -41.79 11.40
N LEU A 10 50.54 -40.55 10.95
CA LEU A 10 50.60 -39.38 11.82
C LEU A 10 49.17 -38.82 11.99
N SER A 11 48.62 -38.96 13.18
CA SER A 11 47.32 -38.31 13.55
C SER A 11 47.62 -36.89 13.98
N LEU A 12 47.24 -35.93 13.14
CA LEU A 12 47.16 -34.50 13.52
C LEU A 12 45.86 -34.31 14.33
N LEU A 13 45.99 -34.10 15.63
CA LEU A 13 44.92 -33.54 16.46
C LEU A 13 44.83 -32.03 16.15
N ALA A 14 43.76 -31.63 15.42
CA ALA A 14 43.43 -30.22 15.28
C ALA A 14 42.72 -29.76 16.57
N VAL A 15 43.41 -28.95 17.36
CA VAL A 15 42.82 -28.22 18.49
C VAL A 15 42.04 -27.04 17.90
N LEU A 16 40.71 -27.18 17.82
CA LEU A 16 39.81 -26.05 17.52
C LEU A 16 39.72 -25.17 18.78
N PRO A 17 40.03 -23.87 18.67
CA PRO A 17 39.77 -22.95 19.78
C PRO A 17 38.26 -22.83 19.93
N THR A 18 37.71 -23.25 21.05
CA THR A 18 36.35 -22.93 21.48
C THR A 18 36.27 -21.44 21.73
N LEU A 19 35.73 -20.70 20.76
CA LEU A 19 35.27 -19.33 20.96
C LEU A 19 34.10 -19.42 21.94
N ALA A 20 34.34 -19.23 23.21
CA ALA A 20 33.32 -18.93 24.18
C ALA A 20 32.79 -17.52 23.82
N LEU A 21 31.66 -17.49 23.11
CA LEU A 21 30.85 -16.28 23.00
C LEU A 21 30.45 -15.91 24.43
N ALA A 22 31.15 -14.94 25.01
CA ALA A 22 30.74 -14.32 26.24
C ALA A 22 29.34 -13.72 25.99
N TYR A 23 28.33 -14.38 26.53
CA TYR A 23 26.98 -13.83 26.62
C TYR A 23 27.08 -12.56 27.48
N GLN A 24 27.18 -11.41 26.82
CA GLN A 24 27.04 -10.14 27.52
C GLN A 24 25.57 -10.03 27.92
N ALA A 25 25.31 -10.17 29.20
CA ALA A 25 23.98 -9.90 29.74
C ALA A 25 23.57 -8.50 29.28
N GLU A 26 22.37 -8.39 28.63
CA GLU A 26 21.84 -7.06 28.31
C GLU A 26 21.87 -6.20 29.56
N PRO A 27 22.32 -4.93 29.46
CA PRO A 27 22.27 -4.03 30.61
C PRO A 27 20.83 -3.95 31.12
N PRO A 28 20.62 -3.86 32.42
CA PRO A 28 19.29 -3.82 33.01
C PRO A 28 18.51 -2.67 32.38
N ARG A 29 17.36 -2.97 31.78
CA ARG A 29 16.50 -1.97 31.16
C ARG A 29 16.04 -0.96 32.21
N ALA A 30 16.14 0.33 31.90
CA ALA A 30 15.63 1.37 32.78
C ALA A 30 14.16 1.06 33.21
N PRO A 31 13.80 1.36 34.47
CA PRO A 31 12.44 1.13 34.96
C PRO A 31 11.43 1.91 34.13
N LEU A 32 10.28 1.31 33.87
CA LEU A 32 9.18 1.96 33.15
C LEU A 32 8.56 3.04 34.06
N GLN A 33 8.51 4.26 33.58
CA GLN A 33 7.83 5.38 34.25
C GLN A 33 6.45 5.56 33.64
N VAL A 34 5.39 5.54 34.46
CA VAL A 34 4.02 5.73 34.02
C VAL A 34 3.60 7.17 34.32
N LEU A 35 3.19 7.88 33.27
CA LEU A 35 2.62 9.22 33.35
C LEU A 35 1.12 9.11 33.07
N ARG A 36 0.29 9.44 34.06
CA ARG A 36 -1.16 9.36 33.91
C ARG A 36 -1.72 10.69 33.40
N VAL A 37 -2.58 10.60 32.39
CA VAL A 37 -3.39 11.68 31.87
C VAL A 37 -4.82 11.46 32.36
N ASP A 38 -5.18 12.18 33.42
CA ASP A 38 -6.47 12.08 34.12
C ASP A 38 -7.32 13.36 33.99
N ARG A 39 -6.89 14.27 33.10
CA ARG A 39 -7.63 15.51 32.79
C ARG A 39 -7.43 15.87 31.32
N TYR A 40 -8.49 16.44 30.72
CA TYR A 40 -8.53 16.71 29.29
C TYR A 40 -8.31 18.18 28.93
N THR A 41 -7.93 19.00 29.91
CA THR A 41 -7.50 20.40 29.68
C THR A 41 -6.16 20.40 28.94
N ASP A 42 -6.02 21.32 27.99
CA ASP A 42 -4.76 21.51 27.26
C ASP A 42 -3.90 22.58 27.96
N ASP A 43 -3.19 22.16 28.99
CA ASP A 43 -2.27 23.02 29.75
C ASP A 43 -0.97 22.24 30.07
N ALA A 44 -0.03 22.91 30.75
CA ALA A 44 1.25 22.34 31.16
C ALA A 44 1.23 21.67 32.53
N ASN A 45 0.07 21.59 33.21
CA ASN A 45 -0.02 21.03 34.53
C ASN A 45 -0.06 19.51 34.52
N ALA A 46 0.42 18.89 35.57
CA ALA A 46 0.40 17.44 35.76
C ALA A 46 -0.99 16.86 35.51
N GLY A 47 -1.04 15.73 34.82
CA GLY A 47 -2.27 15.04 34.43
C GLY A 47 -2.82 15.44 33.05
N SER A 48 -2.27 16.46 32.37
CA SER A 48 -2.63 16.79 31.00
C SER A 48 -1.78 16.01 29.99
N LEU A 49 -2.28 15.83 28.75
CA LEU A 49 -1.51 15.16 27.69
C LEU A 49 -0.25 15.97 27.31
N ARG A 50 -0.35 17.28 27.21
CA ARG A 50 0.78 18.16 26.90
C ARG A 50 1.88 18.05 27.95
N TRP A 51 1.52 18.06 29.22
CA TRP A 51 2.46 17.84 30.32
C TRP A 51 3.14 16.46 30.20
N ALA A 52 2.37 15.40 29.95
CA ALA A 52 2.90 14.04 29.87
C ALA A 52 3.93 13.89 28.75
N ILE A 53 3.63 14.41 27.55
CA ILE A 53 4.57 14.39 26.43
C ILE A 53 5.82 15.23 26.75
N THR A 54 5.65 16.42 27.31
CA THR A 54 6.76 17.31 27.71
C THR A 54 7.65 16.62 28.73
N THR A 55 7.06 15.95 29.72
CA THR A 55 7.79 15.24 30.78
C THR A 55 8.56 14.04 30.21
N ALA A 56 7.94 13.26 29.34
CA ALA A 56 8.61 12.15 28.68
C ALA A 56 9.78 12.59 27.78
N ASN A 57 9.68 13.79 27.17
CA ASN A 57 10.74 14.36 26.36
C ASN A 57 11.90 14.97 27.16
N ALA A 58 11.69 15.29 28.44
CA ALA A 58 12.63 16.04 29.24
C ALA A 58 13.87 15.24 29.69
N ALA A 59 13.76 13.93 29.79
CA ALA A 59 14.83 13.07 30.24
C ALA A 59 14.83 11.73 29.52
N PRO A 60 16.01 11.12 29.24
CA PRO A 60 16.08 9.76 28.72
C PRO A 60 15.43 8.77 29.68
N GLY A 61 14.62 7.87 29.15
CA GLY A 61 13.92 6.87 29.96
C GLY A 61 12.99 6.01 29.15
N ARG A 62 12.32 5.08 29.84
CA ARG A 62 11.20 4.33 29.28
C ARG A 62 9.92 4.88 29.88
N TYR A 63 9.08 5.47 29.03
CA TYR A 63 7.86 6.10 29.46
C TYR A 63 6.63 5.38 28.89
N ARG A 64 5.56 5.36 29.69
CA ARG A 64 4.21 5.04 29.25
C ARG A 64 3.29 6.18 29.68
N ILE A 65 2.62 6.77 28.70
CA ILE A 65 1.57 7.75 28.92
C ILE A 65 0.24 6.99 28.86
N GLU A 66 -0.41 6.84 30.00
CA GLU A 66 -1.73 6.22 30.13
C GLU A 66 -2.78 7.32 30.15
N ILE A 67 -3.62 7.37 29.11
CA ILE A 67 -4.72 8.33 29.04
C ILE A 67 -5.97 7.65 29.59
N ASP A 68 -6.41 8.09 30.76
CA ASP A 68 -7.55 7.49 31.43
C ASP A 68 -8.88 8.05 30.90
N ALA A 69 -9.91 7.22 30.90
CA ALA A 69 -11.28 7.62 30.61
C ALA A 69 -11.82 8.45 31.79
N VAL A 70 -11.97 9.75 31.62
CA VAL A 70 -12.42 10.69 32.65
C VAL A 70 -13.84 11.14 32.36
N GLY A 71 -14.71 10.98 33.35
CA GLY A 71 -16.11 11.37 33.23
C GLY A 71 -16.96 10.39 32.41
N VAL A 72 -17.81 10.93 31.56
CA VAL A 72 -18.73 10.18 30.70
C VAL A 72 -18.28 10.28 29.24
N ALA A 73 -18.34 9.19 28.50
CA ALA A 73 -18.03 9.20 27.06
C ALA A 73 -18.93 10.21 26.28
N PRO A 74 -18.43 10.80 25.19
CA PRO A 74 -17.16 10.55 24.54
C PRO A 74 -15.98 11.21 25.26
N TYR A 75 -14.87 10.48 25.35
CA TYR A 75 -13.63 10.97 25.97
C TYR A 75 -12.81 11.77 24.95
N VAL A 76 -12.74 13.10 25.11
CA VAL A 76 -12.16 13.99 24.08
C VAL A 76 -11.20 15.02 24.68
N ILE A 77 -9.94 14.93 24.29
CA ILE A 77 -8.92 15.94 24.51
C ILE A 77 -8.92 16.88 23.30
N ARG A 78 -9.02 18.20 23.52
CA ARG A 78 -8.98 19.22 22.46
C ARG A 78 -7.79 20.15 22.68
N PRO A 79 -6.64 19.85 22.05
CA PRO A 79 -5.50 20.76 22.11
C PRO A 79 -5.86 22.13 21.52
N ALA A 80 -5.51 23.20 22.23
CA ALA A 80 -5.70 24.56 21.75
C ALA A 80 -4.58 25.03 20.79
N SER A 81 -3.50 24.26 20.72
CA SER A 81 -2.34 24.48 19.86
C SER A 81 -1.63 23.15 19.59
N PRO A 82 -0.71 23.08 18.62
CA PRO A 82 0.05 21.86 18.35
C PRO A 82 0.68 21.27 19.62
N LEU A 83 0.54 19.95 19.78
CA LEU A 83 1.18 19.22 20.87
C LEU A 83 2.71 19.17 20.65
N PRO A 84 3.51 19.00 21.72
CA PRO A 84 4.95 18.82 21.58
C PRO A 84 5.26 17.58 20.72
N GLU A 85 6.30 17.67 19.89
CA GLU A 85 6.82 16.51 19.15
C GLU A 85 7.27 15.40 20.11
N ILE A 86 7.03 14.16 19.75
CA ILE A 86 7.42 13.00 20.55
C ILE A 86 8.87 12.64 20.20
N LYS A 87 9.78 12.71 21.17
CA LYS A 87 11.24 12.64 20.97
C LYS A 87 11.91 11.39 21.52
N GLY A 88 11.19 10.43 22.02
CA GLY A 88 11.84 9.27 22.61
C GLY A 88 10.94 8.05 22.58
N PRO A 89 11.46 6.89 22.94
CA PRO A 89 10.66 5.69 23.05
C PRO A 89 9.60 5.87 24.14
N VAL A 90 8.35 5.93 23.73
CA VAL A 90 7.21 6.12 24.63
C VAL A 90 6.01 5.35 24.11
N GLN A 91 5.26 4.73 25.02
CA GLN A 91 3.95 4.16 24.75
C GLN A 91 2.88 5.20 25.11
N ILE A 92 1.95 5.48 24.19
CA ILE A 92 0.79 6.36 24.46
C ILE A 92 -0.46 5.50 24.28
N ILE A 93 -1.18 5.28 25.36
CA ILE A 93 -2.24 4.29 25.45
C ILE A 93 -3.54 4.91 25.92
N GLY A 94 -4.61 4.78 25.14
CA GLY A 94 -5.98 5.03 25.59
C GLY A 94 -6.47 3.84 26.40
N THR A 95 -6.55 3.98 27.74
CA THR A 95 -6.79 2.83 28.62
C THR A 95 -8.19 2.24 28.52
N SER A 96 -9.17 3.01 28.05
CA SER A 96 -10.55 2.53 27.84
C SER A 96 -10.69 1.55 26.69
N TRP A 97 -9.86 1.65 25.64
CA TRP A 97 -9.97 0.78 24.49
C TRP A 97 -9.81 -0.71 24.85
N ALA A 98 -8.78 -1.05 25.61
CA ALA A 98 -8.52 -2.44 26.04
C ALA A 98 -9.58 -2.97 27.02
N ARG A 99 -10.25 -2.09 27.75
CA ARG A 99 -11.25 -2.44 28.77
C ARG A 99 -12.66 -2.62 28.18
N ASP A 100 -13.08 -1.70 27.32
CA ASP A 100 -14.47 -1.59 26.86
C ASP A 100 -14.61 -1.21 25.37
N GLY A 101 -13.51 -1.22 24.61
CA GLY A 101 -13.49 -0.89 23.19
C GLY A 101 -13.70 0.60 22.88
N GLN A 102 -13.64 1.49 23.89
CA GLN A 102 -13.86 2.93 23.70
C GLN A 102 -12.54 3.65 23.48
N TYR A 103 -12.44 4.39 22.39
CA TYR A 103 -11.27 5.20 22.08
C TYR A 103 -11.28 6.51 22.87
N ILE A 104 -10.09 7.01 23.16
CA ILE A 104 -9.89 8.38 23.65
C ILE A 104 -9.53 9.26 22.47
N ALA A 105 -10.36 10.25 22.20
CA ALA A 105 -10.18 11.14 21.06
C ALA A 105 -9.19 12.26 21.39
N ILE A 106 -8.25 12.48 20.45
CA ILE A 106 -7.43 13.70 20.35
C ILE A 106 -7.97 14.46 19.14
N ASP A 107 -8.59 15.61 19.36
CA ASP A 107 -9.41 16.32 18.39
C ASP A 107 -8.83 17.71 18.09
N GLY A 108 -8.35 17.89 16.86
CA GLY A 108 -7.71 19.13 16.41
C GLY A 108 -8.65 20.31 16.15
N SER A 109 -9.96 20.14 16.28
CA SER A 109 -10.95 21.15 15.90
C SER A 109 -10.83 22.48 16.66
N ALA A 110 -10.09 22.53 17.76
CA ALA A 110 -9.88 23.76 18.53
C ALA A 110 -8.89 24.72 17.84
N TYR A 111 -7.94 24.24 17.05
CA TYR A 111 -6.97 25.10 16.36
C TYR A 111 -6.86 24.86 14.85
N VAL A 112 -7.31 23.73 14.34
CA VAL A 112 -7.44 23.47 12.91
C VAL A 112 -8.83 23.90 12.48
N THR A 113 -8.99 25.17 12.15
CA THR A 113 -10.28 25.79 11.80
C THR A 113 -10.46 25.89 10.31
N GLY A 114 -11.70 25.90 9.83
CA GLY A 114 -12.06 25.95 8.42
C GLY A 114 -12.59 24.62 7.90
N THR A 115 -12.82 24.54 6.61
CA THR A 115 -13.36 23.34 5.93
C THR A 115 -12.43 22.88 4.81
N GLY A 116 -12.31 21.59 4.66
CA GLY A 116 -11.51 20.99 3.60
C GLY A 116 -10.06 21.47 3.59
N THR A 117 -9.54 21.72 2.39
CA THR A 117 -8.17 22.17 2.20
C THR A 117 -7.84 23.56 2.69
N ASP A 118 -8.85 24.42 2.84
CA ASP A 118 -8.64 25.80 3.33
C ASP A 118 -8.22 25.80 4.79
N ALA A 119 -8.64 24.78 5.56
CA ALA A 119 -8.19 24.57 6.93
C ALA A 119 -6.72 24.13 7.03
N CYS A 120 -6.20 23.57 5.96
CA CYS A 120 -4.88 22.96 5.92
C CYS A 120 -4.11 23.52 4.71
N PRO A 121 -3.68 24.79 4.78
CA PRO A 121 -2.93 25.40 3.70
C PRO A 121 -1.67 24.55 3.45
N GLY A 122 -1.58 24.08 2.25
CA GLY A 122 -0.39 23.41 1.78
C GLY A 122 0.76 24.39 1.57
N ALA A 123 1.85 23.92 0.94
CA ALA A 123 2.88 24.81 0.46
C ALA A 123 2.30 25.85 -0.48
N GLU A 124 3.06 26.88 -0.69
CA GLU A 124 2.64 28.00 -1.52
C GLU A 124 2.24 27.54 -2.94
N PRO A 125 1.23 28.18 -3.53
CA PRO A 125 0.80 27.85 -4.87
C PRO A 125 1.97 27.91 -5.88
N GLY A 126 2.18 26.82 -6.61
CA GLY A 126 3.20 26.75 -7.65
C GLY A 126 4.53 26.12 -7.26
N GLN A 127 4.73 25.74 -6.01
CA GLN A 127 5.90 24.93 -5.64
C GLN A 127 5.70 23.46 -6.04
N SER A 128 6.26 23.12 -7.19
CA SER A 128 6.29 21.75 -7.68
C SER A 128 7.27 20.92 -6.84
N GLY A 129 6.86 19.74 -6.42
CA GLY A 129 7.72 18.76 -5.73
C GLY A 129 7.89 18.96 -4.23
N THR A 130 7.28 19.97 -3.63
CA THR A 130 7.29 20.18 -2.20
C THR A 130 6.22 19.33 -1.55
N ASN A 131 6.57 18.52 -0.56
CA ASN A 131 5.58 17.88 0.30
C ASN A 131 5.02 18.91 1.28
N VAL A 132 4.01 19.58 0.81
CA VAL A 132 3.33 20.67 1.49
C VAL A 132 2.72 20.28 2.81
N ARG A 133 2.49 19.00 3.01
CA ARG A 133 1.67 18.50 4.09
C ARG A 133 2.49 18.24 5.35
N THR A 134 3.80 18.05 5.23
CA THR A 134 4.69 17.93 6.42
C THR A 134 4.83 19.21 7.24
N THR A 135 4.46 20.34 6.66
CA THR A 135 4.49 21.66 7.32
C THR A 135 3.15 22.08 7.89
N THR A 136 2.08 21.32 7.59
CA THR A 136 0.73 21.65 8.09
C THR A 136 0.49 21.08 9.47
N LEU A 137 -0.52 21.59 10.18
CA LEU A 137 -0.86 21.32 11.58
C LEU A 137 -1.17 19.83 11.83
N PRO A 138 -0.19 19.01 12.22
CA PRO A 138 -0.41 17.61 12.55
C PRO A 138 -0.91 17.44 13.99
N GLY A 139 -1.58 16.30 14.23
CA GLY A 139 -2.05 15.93 15.55
C GLY A 139 -0.92 15.44 16.45
N LEU A 140 -0.34 14.29 16.11
CA LEU A 140 0.83 13.75 16.79
C LEU A 140 2.03 13.74 15.83
N VAL A 141 3.18 14.12 16.34
CA VAL A 141 4.42 14.21 15.54
C VAL A 141 5.49 13.31 16.14
N LEU A 142 5.90 12.32 15.38
CA LEU A 142 7.07 11.47 15.63
C LEU A 142 8.17 11.94 14.67
N ARG A 143 9.07 12.79 15.15
CA ARG A 143 10.14 13.36 14.32
C ARG A 143 11.51 13.01 14.88
N ASP A 144 12.38 12.48 14.01
CA ASP A 144 13.75 12.11 14.37
C ASP A 144 13.81 11.20 15.61
N THR A 145 12.88 10.25 15.73
CA THR A 145 12.70 9.37 16.88
C THR A 145 12.50 7.89 16.49
N GLN A 146 12.40 7.04 17.50
CA GLN A 146 12.12 5.61 17.32
C GLN A 146 11.49 5.00 18.57
N GLY A 147 10.84 3.83 18.38
CA GLY A 147 10.29 3.06 19.48
C GLY A 147 9.06 3.67 20.14
N VAL A 148 8.30 4.47 19.40
CA VAL A 148 7.02 5.02 19.85
C VAL A 148 5.92 4.00 19.54
N GLU A 149 5.03 3.80 20.51
CA GLU A 149 3.82 2.98 20.35
C GLU A 149 2.58 3.86 20.62
N LEU A 150 1.63 3.84 19.68
CA LEU A 150 0.33 4.51 19.81
C LEU A 150 -0.78 3.47 19.73
N VAL A 151 -1.65 3.41 20.73
CA VAL A 151 -2.74 2.42 20.79
C VAL A 151 -3.99 2.95 21.52
N GLY A 152 -5.16 2.56 21.02
CA GLY A 152 -6.46 2.86 21.65
C GLY A 152 -6.88 4.32 21.56
N LEU A 153 -6.39 5.05 20.57
CA LEU A 153 -6.66 6.46 20.36
C LEU A 153 -7.57 6.69 19.16
N GLU A 154 -8.41 7.71 19.21
CA GLU A 154 -9.05 8.29 18.04
C GLU A 154 -8.37 9.64 17.73
N ILE A 155 -7.74 9.75 16.57
CA ILE A 155 -6.99 10.94 16.15
C ILE A 155 -7.75 11.58 15.00
N ARG A 156 -8.27 12.81 15.22
CA ARG A 156 -9.23 13.39 14.27
C ARG A 156 -9.13 14.90 14.11
N ASN A 157 -9.66 15.36 12.95
CA ASN A 157 -9.81 16.80 12.63
C ASN A 157 -8.49 17.58 12.56
N PHE A 158 -7.38 16.91 12.30
CA PHE A 158 -6.09 17.54 12.01
C PHE A 158 -5.89 17.69 10.49
N CYS A 159 -4.81 18.36 10.11
CA CYS A 159 -4.36 18.34 8.72
C CYS A 159 -3.69 17.01 8.37
N ILE A 160 -2.86 16.51 9.27
CA ILE A 160 -2.32 15.16 9.30
C ILE A 160 -2.61 14.60 10.69
N GLY A 161 -3.23 13.44 10.77
CA GLY A 161 -3.52 12.84 12.08
C GLY A 161 -2.23 12.50 12.84
N VAL A 162 -1.35 11.70 12.22
CA VAL A 162 -0.03 11.34 12.75
C VAL A 162 1.03 11.55 11.70
N LEU A 163 2.03 12.37 12.01
CA LEU A 163 3.20 12.57 11.16
C LEU A 163 4.38 11.76 11.72
N VAL A 164 4.86 10.78 10.93
CA VAL A 164 6.06 9.98 11.20
C VAL A 164 7.15 10.45 10.25
N ASN A 165 8.02 11.35 10.72
CA ASN A 165 9.00 12.03 9.89
C ASN A 165 10.42 11.70 10.32
N ARG A 166 11.22 11.11 9.43
CA ARG A 166 12.57 10.62 9.71
C ARG A 166 12.62 9.78 11.01
N SER A 167 11.64 8.90 11.13
CA SER A 167 11.36 8.18 12.37
C SER A 167 11.10 6.71 12.06
N SER A 168 11.70 5.80 12.82
CA SER A 168 11.74 4.38 12.49
C SER A 168 11.39 3.50 13.70
N HIS A 169 11.05 2.22 13.43
CA HIS A 169 10.75 1.25 14.50
C HIS A 169 9.61 1.69 15.44
N ASN A 170 8.61 2.40 14.91
CA ASN A 170 7.42 2.77 15.67
C ASN A 170 6.27 1.79 15.37
N GLU A 171 5.34 1.67 16.30
CA GLU A 171 4.13 0.87 16.13
C GLU A 171 2.89 1.71 16.40
N ILE A 172 1.99 1.79 15.41
CA ILE A 172 0.71 2.50 15.50
C ILE A 172 -0.35 1.46 15.22
N HIS A 173 -1.10 1.08 16.25
CA HIS A 173 -2.02 -0.04 16.12
C HIS A 173 -3.28 0.13 16.95
N ASP A 174 -4.35 -0.52 16.50
CA ASP A 174 -5.62 -0.53 17.20
C ASP A 174 -6.14 0.89 17.52
N ASN A 175 -5.98 1.83 16.56
CA ASN A 175 -6.45 3.22 16.64
C ASN A 175 -7.56 3.47 15.60
N ARG A 176 -8.28 4.57 15.78
CA ARG A 176 -9.17 5.19 14.79
C ARG A 176 -8.57 6.51 14.32
N ILE A 177 -8.45 6.67 13.02
CA ILE A 177 -7.87 7.85 12.37
C ILE A 177 -8.97 8.44 11.49
N VAL A 178 -9.53 9.60 11.89
CA VAL A 178 -10.83 10.02 11.38
C VAL A 178 -10.81 11.48 10.92
N ALA A 179 -11.32 11.72 9.70
CA ALA A 179 -11.61 13.07 9.18
C ALA A 179 -10.42 14.05 9.29
N ASN A 180 -9.20 13.56 9.00
CA ASN A 180 -8.03 14.44 8.91
C ASN A 180 -8.01 15.09 7.53
N LYS A 181 -8.01 16.43 7.49
CA LYS A 181 -8.56 17.23 6.40
C LYS A 181 -7.62 17.52 5.24
N GLY A 182 -6.33 17.60 5.50
CA GLY A 182 -5.44 18.26 4.52
C GLY A 182 -4.49 17.33 3.80
N GLY A 183 -4.43 16.11 4.19
CA GLY A 183 -3.44 15.20 3.67
C GLY A 183 -3.78 13.78 4.04
N ALA A 184 -2.95 13.21 4.87
CA ALA A 184 -3.09 11.84 5.29
C ALA A 184 -3.62 11.72 6.71
N GLY A 185 -4.37 10.67 6.96
CA GLY A 185 -4.64 10.21 8.31
C GLY A 185 -3.32 9.93 9.04
N ILE A 186 -2.44 9.14 8.41
CA ILE A 186 -1.05 8.94 8.86
C ILE A 186 -0.11 9.18 7.68
N MET A 187 0.96 9.96 7.88
CA MET A 187 2.00 10.18 6.88
C MET A 187 3.35 9.67 7.38
N LEU A 188 3.96 8.76 6.64
CA LEU A 188 5.33 8.30 6.83
C LEU A 188 6.21 8.95 5.77
N THR A 189 7.19 9.76 6.17
CA THR A 189 8.03 10.49 5.23
C THR A 189 9.45 10.71 5.74
N GLY A 190 10.43 10.58 4.84
CA GLY A 190 11.80 11.03 5.09
C GLY A 190 12.03 12.49 4.67
N ASP A 191 10.99 13.16 4.16
CA ASP A 191 11.07 14.52 3.67
C ASP A 191 11.46 15.52 4.78
N ASP A 192 12.32 16.46 4.46
CA ASP A 192 12.72 17.56 5.35
C ASP A 192 11.78 18.77 5.30
N GLY A 193 10.65 18.65 4.61
CA GLY A 193 9.69 19.74 4.37
C GLY A 193 10.03 20.60 3.15
N LYS A 194 11.11 20.31 2.44
CA LYS A 194 11.52 21.04 1.23
C LYS A 194 11.14 20.34 -0.07
N GLY A 195 10.47 19.21 0.03
CA GLY A 195 10.00 18.43 -1.11
C GLY A 195 11.09 17.71 -1.90
N GLN A 196 12.28 17.60 -1.37
CA GLN A 196 13.35 16.89 -2.03
C GLN A 196 13.33 15.39 -1.72
N SER A 197 13.80 14.58 -2.65
CA SER A 197 14.05 13.16 -2.38
C SER A 197 15.13 13.06 -1.31
N THR A 198 14.80 12.45 -0.20
CA THR A 198 15.70 12.28 0.94
C THR A 198 16.24 10.86 0.98
N ALA A 199 17.34 10.68 1.69
CA ALA A 199 17.80 9.35 2.05
C ALA A 199 16.70 8.58 2.79
N THR A 200 16.72 7.25 2.72
CA THR A 200 15.78 6.40 3.44
C THR A 200 16.00 6.57 4.95
N THR A 201 15.04 7.15 5.62
CA THR A 201 15.13 7.51 7.04
C THR A 201 13.89 7.14 7.84
N THR A 202 12.79 6.74 7.17
CA THR A 202 11.52 6.38 7.81
C THR A 202 11.22 4.93 7.48
N MET A 203 11.66 4.03 8.34
CA MET A 203 11.66 2.61 8.03
C MET A 203 11.31 1.73 9.23
N HIS A 204 10.90 0.50 8.90
CA HIS A 204 10.55 -0.52 9.89
C HIS A 204 9.44 -0.09 10.86
N ASN A 205 8.56 0.84 10.42
CA ASN A 205 7.37 1.18 11.17
C ASN A 205 6.27 0.14 10.88
N ARG A 206 5.40 -0.07 11.85
CA ARG A 206 4.27 -1.01 11.78
C ARG A 206 2.98 -0.22 11.98
N ILE A 207 2.13 -0.20 10.97
CA ILE A 207 0.80 0.43 11.00
C ILE A 207 -0.21 -0.69 10.86
N VAL A 208 -0.75 -1.17 11.97
CA VAL A 208 -1.49 -2.43 11.98
C VAL A 208 -2.80 -2.35 12.76
N ARG A 209 -3.88 -2.97 12.25
CA ARG A 209 -5.19 -3.04 12.89
C ARG A 209 -5.79 -1.67 13.25
N ASN A 210 -5.57 -0.65 12.41
CA ASN A 210 -6.21 0.64 12.58
C ASN A 210 -7.44 0.76 11.67
N GLU A 211 -8.37 1.63 12.07
CA GLU A 211 -9.50 2.08 11.25
C GLU A 211 -9.23 3.49 10.75
N PHE A 212 -9.13 3.65 9.43
CA PHE A 212 -9.03 4.94 8.75
C PHE A 212 -10.40 5.28 8.17
N LEU A 213 -11.02 6.36 8.64
CA LEU A 213 -12.36 6.74 8.25
C LEU A 213 -12.40 8.19 7.79
N ASP A 214 -12.88 8.42 6.57
CA ASP A 214 -13.14 9.76 6.00
C ASP A 214 -11.92 10.71 6.04
N ASN A 215 -10.70 10.18 5.90
CA ASN A 215 -9.52 11.02 5.70
C ASN A 215 -9.41 11.40 4.21
N GLY A 216 -8.64 12.43 3.90
CA GLY A 216 -8.29 12.75 2.52
C GLY A 216 -7.57 11.56 1.88
N ASP A 217 -6.29 11.39 2.20
CA ASP A 217 -5.63 10.09 2.06
C ASP A 217 -5.70 9.37 3.40
N GLY A 218 -5.99 8.07 3.38
CA GLY A 218 -5.96 7.30 4.60
C GLY A 218 -4.54 7.26 5.18
N LEU A 219 -3.58 6.84 4.35
CA LEU A 219 -2.17 6.75 4.72
C LEU A 219 -1.26 7.12 3.53
N GLU A 220 -0.19 7.83 3.80
CA GLU A 220 0.88 8.09 2.82
C GLU A 220 2.21 7.45 3.22
N LEU A 221 2.88 6.81 2.24
CA LEU A 221 4.26 6.35 2.31
C LEU A 221 5.07 7.16 1.30
N THR A 222 5.70 8.22 1.77
CA THR A 222 6.34 9.16 0.86
C THR A 222 7.86 9.11 0.94
N ARG A 223 8.51 9.91 0.19
CA ARG A 223 9.96 10.12 0.02
C ARG A 223 10.80 9.67 1.21
N GLY A 224 11.59 8.63 1.04
CA GLY A 224 12.43 8.07 2.10
C GLY A 224 11.70 7.12 3.08
N ALA A 225 10.42 6.83 2.86
CA ALA A 225 9.69 5.78 3.58
C ALA A 225 9.91 4.43 2.91
N ALA A 226 10.58 3.49 3.61
CA ALA A 226 10.86 2.16 3.09
C ALA A 226 10.82 1.09 4.18
N TRP A 227 10.61 -0.15 3.76
CA TRP A 227 10.54 -1.34 4.63
C TRP A 227 9.52 -1.21 5.77
N ASN A 228 8.45 -0.41 5.58
CA ASN A 228 7.36 -0.32 6.52
C ASN A 228 6.32 -1.40 6.25
N LEU A 229 5.62 -1.82 7.30
CA LEU A 229 4.52 -2.77 7.26
C LEU A 229 3.20 -2.05 7.52
N VAL A 230 2.28 -2.10 6.56
CA VAL A 230 0.89 -1.64 6.71
C VAL A 230 -0.01 -2.88 6.58
N ALA A 231 -0.59 -3.33 7.69
CA ALA A 231 -1.29 -4.61 7.68
C ALA A 231 -2.57 -4.61 8.52
N ASP A 232 -3.56 -5.40 8.05
CA ASP A 232 -4.79 -5.67 8.79
C ASP A 232 -5.60 -4.41 9.13
N ASN A 233 -5.46 -3.32 8.33
CA ASN A 233 -6.19 -2.08 8.53
C ASN A 233 -7.47 -2.03 7.69
N LEU A 234 -8.44 -1.27 8.16
CA LEU A 234 -9.59 -0.83 7.39
C LEU A 234 -9.36 0.61 6.91
N PHE A 235 -9.43 0.83 5.60
CA PHE A 235 -9.49 2.14 4.96
C PHE A 235 -10.87 2.30 4.36
N GLN A 236 -11.66 3.22 4.88
CA GLN A 236 -13.04 3.44 4.43
C GLN A 236 -13.33 4.92 4.25
N SER A 237 -13.91 5.25 3.12
CA SER A 237 -14.54 6.54 2.87
C SER A 237 -16.06 6.38 2.91
N THR A 238 -16.76 7.40 3.39
CA THR A 238 -18.22 7.47 3.36
C THR A 238 -18.67 8.64 2.50
N PRO A 239 -19.98 8.76 2.17
CA PRO A 239 -20.50 9.92 1.47
C PRO A 239 -20.29 11.26 2.22
N ALA A 240 -19.95 11.20 3.51
CA ALA A 240 -19.63 12.39 4.30
C ALA A 240 -18.21 12.90 4.09
N ASN A 241 -17.32 12.08 3.48
CA ASN A 241 -15.96 12.50 3.17
C ASN A 241 -15.97 13.52 2.03
N PRO A 242 -15.52 14.77 2.26
CA PRO A 242 -15.48 15.77 1.20
C PRO A 242 -14.37 15.50 0.17
N GLU A 243 -13.39 14.65 0.50
CA GLU A 243 -12.20 14.39 -0.32
C GLU A 243 -11.77 12.93 -0.24
N PRO A 244 -12.55 11.99 -0.83
CA PRO A 244 -12.19 10.59 -0.85
C PRO A 244 -11.04 10.35 -1.85
N SER A 245 -9.82 10.77 -1.50
CA SER A 245 -8.65 10.72 -2.38
C SER A 245 -8.11 9.29 -2.51
N GLN A 246 -7.13 8.89 -1.73
CA GLN A 246 -6.58 7.55 -1.76
C GLN A 246 -6.75 6.84 -0.40
N GLY A 247 -7.04 5.53 -0.41
CA GLY A 247 -6.92 4.73 0.81
C GLY A 247 -5.46 4.69 1.28
N ILE A 248 -4.54 4.36 0.37
CA ILE A 248 -3.10 4.56 0.56
C ILE A 248 -2.50 5.23 -0.67
N GLU A 249 -1.67 6.26 -0.47
CA GLU A 249 -0.75 6.76 -1.47
C GLU A 249 0.69 6.32 -1.15
N ILE A 250 1.36 5.69 -2.11
CA ILE A 250 2.81 5.43 -2.07
C ILE A 250 3.47 6.39 -3.06
N LEU A 251 3.97 7.52 -2.56
CA LEU A 251 4.60 8.57 -3.38
C LEU A 251 6.12 8.52 -3.22
N TRP A 252 6.81 7.86 -4.15
CA TRP A 252 8.25 7.53 -4.09
C TRP A 252 8.67 6.68 -2.88
N GLY A 253 7.73 6.08 -2.16
CA GLY A 253 8.03 5.08 -1.13
C GLY A 253 8.47 3.75 -1.76
N ASN A 254 9.47 3.09 -1.18
CA ASN A 254 10.02 1.87 -1.76
C ASN A 254 10.05 0.73 -0.73
N ASP A 255 10.06 -0.51 -1.23
CA ASP A 255 10.28 -1.70 -0.41
C ASP A 255 9.29 -1.86 0.77
N ASN A 256 8.12 -1.24 0.70
CA ASN A 256 7.10 -1.35 1.73
C ASN A 256 6.19 -2.56 1.50
N SER A 257 5.60 -3.07 2.57
CA SER A 257 4.63 -4.17 2.53
C SER A 257 3.25 -3.68 2.96
N VAL A 258 2.26 -3.82 2.06
CA VAL A 258 0.85 -3.49 2.31
C VAL A 258 0.05 -4.78 2.19
N VAL A 259 -0.35 -5.36 3.34
CA VAL A 259 -0.89 -6.72 3.36
C VAL A 259 -2.14 -6.85 4.21
N ARG A 260 -3.13 -7.61 3.73
CA ARG A 260 -4.39 -7.92 4.42
C ARG A 260 -5.19 -6.69 4.87
N ASN A 261 -5.09 -5.58 4.11
CA ASN A 261 -5.90 -4.41 4.35
C ASN A 261 -7.19 -4.47 3.54
N ARG A 262 -8.18 -3.69 3.95
CA ARG A 262 -9.45 -3.52 3.25
C ARG A 262 -9.62 -2.07 2.85
N PHE A 263 -9.88 -1.83 1.55
CA PHE A 263 -10.04 -0.51 0.95
C PHE A 263 -11.47 -0.36 0.40
N VAL A 264 -12.20 0.64 0.88
CA VAL A 264 -13.62 0.81 0.58
C VAL A 264 -13.92 2.26 0.20
N ASP A 265 -14.52 2.46 -0.96
CA ASP A 265 -15.14 3.72 -1.41
C ASP A 265 -14.20 4.93 -1.55
N TYR A 266 -12.93 4.72 -1.82
CA TYR A 266 -11.98 5.76 -2.19
C TYR A 266 -11.96 6.04 -3.71
N SER A 267 -11.30 7.11 -4.11
CA SER A 267 -10.93 7.32 -5.50
C SER A 267 -10.02 6.19 -5.98
N ASP A 268 -8.83 6.10 -5.42
CA ASP A 268 -7.96 4.96 -5.59
C ASP A 268 -7.90 4.21 -4.26
N GLY A 269 -8.20 2.91 -4.26
CA GLY A 269 -8.01 2.10 -3.05
C GLY A 269 -6.56 2.15 -2.61
N LEU A 270 -5.64 1.90 -3.53
CA LEU A 270 -4.21 2.12 -3.34
C LEU A 270 -3.61 2.71 -4.61
N GLN A 271 -2.85 3.79 -4.47
CA GLN A 271 -2.12 4.42 -5.56
C GLN A 271 -0.62 4.32 -5.32
N ILE A 272 0.13 3.82 -6.30
CA ILE A 272 1.59 3.86 -6.32
C ILE A 272 2.03 4.89 -7.35
N ASN A 273 2.63 5.98 -6.88
CA ASN A 273 3.24 7.02 -7.69
C ASN A 273 4.77 6.95 -7.54
N TRP A 274 5.43 6.42 -8.57
CA TRP A 274 6.89 6.25 -8.64
C TRP A 274 7.52 5.45 -7.48
N GLY A 275 6.70 4.73 -6.70
CA GLY A 275 7.16 3.81 -5.68
C GLY A 275 7.64 2.50 -6.29
N ASN A 276 8.73 1.93 -5.77
CA ASN A 276 9.35 0.76 -6.35
C ASN A 276 9.49 -0.38 -5.34
N ARG A 277 9.42 -1.63 -5.84
CA ARG A 277 9.64 -2.86 -5.08
C ARG A 277 8.73 -3.00 -3.85
N ASN A 278 7.53 -2.41 -3.90
CA ASN A 278 6.54 -2.59 -2.86
C ASN A 278 5.82 -3.94 -3.05
N TYR A 279 5.45 -4.58 -1.95
CA TYR A 279 4.70 -5.82 -1.90
C TYR A 279 3.27 -5.57 -1.44
N ILE A 280 2.31 -5.78 -2.34
CA ILE A 280 0.89 -5.51 -2.12
C ILE A 280 0.14 -6.84 -2.17
N ALA A 281 -0.20 -7.41 -1.00
CA ALA A 281 -0.71 -8.78 -0.99
C ALA A 281 -1.91 -9.01 -0.07
N ALA A 282 -2.77 -9.92 -0.49
CA ALA A 282 -3.93 -10.39 0.29
C ALA A 282 -4.87 -9.26 0.74
N ASN A 283 -4.88 -8.11 0.05
CA ASN A 283 -5.78 -7.02 0.33
C ASN A 283 -7.14 -7.20 -0.37
N THR A 284 -8.14 -6.50 0.12
CA THR A 284 -9.47 -6.42 -0.52
C THR A 284 -9.76 -4.98 -0.92
N PHE A 285 -10.15 -4.77 -2.20
CA PHE A 285 -10.50 -3.48 -2.77
C PHE A 285 -11.93 -3.52 -3.29
N THR A 286 -12.80 -2.65 -2.78
CA THR A 286 -14.23 -2.64 -3.14
C THR A 286 -14.78 -1.21 -3.21
N GLY A 287 -15.58 -0.92 -4.22
CA GLY A 287 -16.27 0.35 -4.34
C GLY A 287 -15.40 1.54 -4.71
N ASN A 288 -14.12 1.33 -5.05
CA ASN A 288 -13.21 2.39 -5.44
C ASN A 288 -13.37 2.75 -6.92
N SER A 289 -13.07 3.99 -7.31
CA SER A 289 -13.01 4.32 -8.75
C SER A 289 -11.92 3.50 -9.43
N ILE A 290 -10.77 3.33 -8.78
CA ILE A 290 -9.71 2.39 -9.17
C ILE A 290 -9.31 1.58 -7.93
N GLY A 291 -9.32 0.25 -8.03
CA GLY A 291 -8.86 -0.59 -6.94
C GLY A 291 -7.38 -0.36 -6.64
N LEU A 292 -6.53 -0.53 -7.64
CA LEU A 292 -5.09 -0.33 -7.53
C LEU A 292 -4.55 0.38 -8.78
N SER A 293 -3.83 1.48 -8.59
CA SER A 293 -3.21 2.28 -9.64
C SER A 293 -1.69 2.31 -9.48
N ILE A 294 -0.92 2.04 -10.55
CA ILE A 294 0.53 1.86 -10.46
C ILE A 294 1.26 2.69 -11.50
N THR A 295 2.17 3.55 -11.01
CA THR A 295 3.26 4.18 -11.75
C THR A 295 4.57 3.94 -11.01
N GLY A 296 5.12 2.76 -11.08
CA GLY A 296 6.36 2.40 -10.37
C GLY A 296 6.96 1.14 -10.97
N SER A 297 8.11 0.74 -10.44
CA SER A 297 8.91 -0.35 -10.97
C SER A 297 9.08 -1.48 -9.97
N GLY A 298 9.00 -2.72 -10.44
CA GLY A 298 9.33 -3.91 -9.66
C GLY A 298 8.38 -4.18 -8.50
N ASN A 299 7.16 -3.62 -8.51
CA ASN A 299 6.18 -3.91 -7.49
C ASN A 299 5.57 -5.29 -7.71
N VAL A 300 5.22 -5.97 -6.62
CA VAL A 300 4.56 -7.27 -6.63
C VAL A 300 3.16 -7.14 -6.05
N VAL A 301 2.16 -7.52 -6.83
CA VAL A 301 0.74 -7.51 -6.45
C VAL A 301 0.26 -8.95 -6.43
N ASP A 302 0.02 -9.50 -5.24
CA ASP A 302 -0.14 -10.93 -5.06
C ASP A 302 -1.35 -11.29 -4.20
N GLY A 303 -2.19 -12.20 -4.66
CA GLY A 303 -3.29 -12.77 -3.88
C GLY A 303 -4.36 -11.79 -3.41
N ASN A 304 -4.51 -10.62 -4.06
CA ASN A 304 -5.53 -9.64 -3.68
C ASN A 304 -6.90 -10.01 -4.24
N THR A 305 -7.95 -9.54 -3.58
CA THR A 305 -9.33 -9.57 -4.09
C THR A 305 -9.75 -8.15 -4.48
N ILE A 306 -10.01 -7.93 -5.76
CA ILE A 306 -10.30 -6.62 -6.34
C ILE A 306 -11.64 -6.72 -7.08
N THR A 307 -12.70 -6.23 -6.46
CA THR A 307 -14.06 -6.43 -6.96
C THR A 307 -14.96 -5.22 -6.73
N GLY A 308 -15.91 -4.99 -7.65
CA GLY A 308 -16.87 -3.89 -7.49
C GLY A 308 -16.26 -2.51 -7.63
N ASN A 309 -15.13 -2.36 -8.32
CA ASN A 309 -14.50 -1.07 -8.60
C ASN A 309 -14.79 -0.59 -10.03
N GLY A 310 -14.52 0.65 -10.33
CA GLY A 310 -14.57 1.14 -11.73
C GLY A 310 -13.48 0.48 -12.57
N ILE A 311 -12.26 0.48 -12.10
CA ILE A 311 -11.12 -0.23 -12.67
C ILE A 311 -10.55 -1.16 -11.60
N GLY A 312 -10.20 -2.39 -11.95
CA GLY A 312 -9.55 -3.30 -11.01
C GLY A 312 -8.11 -2.86 -10.74
N ILE A 313 -7.22 -3.06 -11.69
CA ILE A 313 -5.82 -2.60 -11.66
C ILE A 313 -5.56 -1.71 -12.87
N GLY A 314 -5.08 -0.50 -12.63
CA GLY A 314 -4.62 0.43 -13.65
C GLY A 314 -3.08 0.52 -13.64
N VAL A 315 -2.42 0.13 -14.73
CA VAL A 315 -0.97 0.29 -14.90
C VAL A 315 -0.71 1.43 -15.87
N ARG A 316 -0.09 2.49 -15.39
CA ARG A 316 0.13 3.70 -16.19
C ARG A 316 1.35 3.55 -17.10
N PRO A 317 1.33 4.16 -18.29
CA PRO A 317 2.49 4.17 -19.18
C PRO A 317 3.59 5.05 -18.59
N GLN A 318 4.74 4.45 -18.32
CA GLN A 318 5.94 5.17 -17.89
C GLN A 318 7.18 4.30 -18.12
N PRO A 319 8.38 4.89 -18.19
CA PRO A 319 9.61 4.15 -18.11
C PRO A 319 9.68 3.38 -16.79
N VAL A 320 9.87 2.08 -16.85
CA VAL A 320 10.09 1.24 -15.67
C VAL A 320 11.49 0.64 -15.70
N SER A 321 12.19 0.68 -14.57
CA SER A 321 13.51 0.05 -14.43
C SER A 321 13.38 -1.47 -14.23
N ALA A 322 12.23 -1.94 -13.75
CA ALA A 322 11.87 -3.33 -13.62
C ALA A 322 10.34 -3.48 -13.77
N PRO A 323 9.86 -4.57 -14.36
CA PRO A 323 8.42 -4.79 -14.54
C PRO A 323 7.71 -5.04 -13.20
N ASN A 324 6.41 -4.76 -13.19
CA ASN A 324 5.53 -5.09 -12.08
C ASN A 324 4.94 -6.49 -12.28
N ARG A 325 4.85 -7.26 -11.21
CA ARG A 325 4.34 -8.63 -11.20
C ARG A 325 2.95 -8.69 -10.58
N PHE A 326 2.03 -9.33 -11.28
CA PHE A 326 0.67 -9.58 -10.80
C PHE A 326 0.43 -11.08 -10.77
N THR A 327 0.22 -11.66 -9.58
CA THR A 327 0.03 -13.10 -9.39
C THR A 327 -1.11 -13.40 -8.44
N ALA A 328 -1.81 -14.50 -8.67
CA ALA A 328 -2.85 -15.04 -7.81
C ALA A 328 -3.98 -14.05 -7.44
N ASN A 329 -4.12 -12.94 -8.15
CA ASN A 329 -5.16 -11.96 -7.83
C ASN A 329 -6.52 -12.39 -8.36
N ARG A 330 -7.54 -12.21 -7.55
CA ARG A 330 -8.94 -12.35 -7.95
C ARG A 330 -9.49 -10.97 -8.33
N ILE A 331 -9.78 -10.77 -9.63
CA ILE A 331 -10.18 -9.47 -10.17
C ILE A 331 -11.44 -9.65 -11.00
N TYR A 332 -12.58 -9.26 -10.44
CA TYR A 332 -13.90 -9.51 -11.06
C TYR A 332 -14.96 -8.52 -10.64
N GLY A 333 -16.02 -8.43 -11.42
CA GLY A 333 -17.15 -7.51 -11.16
C GLY A 333 -16.74 -6.04 -11.15
N ASN A 334 -15.62 -5.70 -11.76
CA ASN A 334 -15.17 -4.32 -11.96
C ASN A 334 -15.73 -3.76 -13.28
N GLY A 335 -15.49 -2.50 -13.57
CA GLY A 335 -16.07 -1.81 -14.73
C GLY A 335 -17.36 -1.09 -14.39
N LEU A 336 -17.58 -0.84 -13.12
CA LEU A 336 -18.74 -0.07 -12.65
C LEU A 336 -18.52 1.43 -12.88
N LEU A 337 -19.59 2.15 -13.18
CA LEU A 337 -19.56 3.61 -13.18
C LEU A 337 -19.67 4.07 -11.72
N ILE A 338 -18.53 4.43 -11.12
CA ILE A 338 -18.46 4.94 -9.76
C ILE A 338 -18.24 6.45 -9.83
N GLU A 339 -19.20 7.20 -9.30
CA GLU A 339 -19.07 8.64 -9.08
C GLU A 339 -18.69 8.90 -7.63
N ARG A 340 -17.65 9.70 -7.43
CA ARG A 340 -17.33 10.29 -6.14
C ARG A 340 -17.38 11.80 -6.32
N CYS A 341 -18.22 12.46 -5.54
CA CYS A 341 -18.43 13.90 -5.63
C CYS A 341 -17.86 14.59 -4.41
N GLU A 342 -17.10 15.65 -4.62
CA GLU A 342 -16.69 16.55 -3.55
C GLU A 342 -17.87 17.43 -3.10
N ALA A 343 -17.84 17.86 -1.84
CA ALA A 343 -18.76 18.88 -1.37
C ALA A 343 -18.48 20.20 -2.13
N GLY A 344 -19.30 20.51 -3.13
CA GLY A 344 -19.10 21.68 -4.00
C GLY A 344 -19.23 21.39 -5.49
N GLY A 345 -19.46 20.13 -5.88
CA GLY A 345 -19.97 19.77 -7.19
C GLY A 345 -19.02 19.13 -8.19
N ALA A 346 -17.74 18.92 -7.87
CA ALA A 346 -16.86 18.12 -8.71
C ALA A 346 -17.06 16.63 -8.41
N CYS A 347 -17.50 15.89 -9.42
CA CYS A 347 -17.69 14.44 -9.28
C CYS A 347 -16.62 13.67 -10.03
N MET A 348 -16.04 12.66 -9.35
CA MET A 348 -15.16 11.70 -9.99
C MET A 348 -15.99 10.66 -10.72
N LYS A 349 -15.89 10.65 -12.03
CA LYS A 349 -16.48 9.61 -12.87
C LYS A 349 -15.42 8.57 -13.21
N GLY A 350 -15.43 7.45 -12.50
CA GLY A 350 -14.71 6.28 -12.95
C GLY A 350 -15.20 5.88 -14.35
N GLN A 351 -14.29 5.77 -15.31
CA GLN A 351 -14.63 5.19 -16.61
C GLN A 351 -14.78 3.67 -16.42
N PRO A 352 -15.93 3.06 -16.79
CA PRO A 352 -16.08 1.61 -16.69
C PRO A 352 -15.03 0.90 -17.55
N ARG A 353 -14.09 0.22 -16.91
CA ARG A 353 -13.06 -0.54 -17.61
C ARG A 353 -12.61 -1.73 -16.77
N GLY A 354 -12.45 -2.86 -17.42
CA GLY A 354 -12.25 -4.19 -16.88
C GLY A 354 -11.17 -4.41 -15.82
N ALA A 355 -10.75 -5.66 -15.70
CA ALA A 355 -9.96 -6.17 -14.59
C ALA A 355 -8.56 -5.57 -14.48
N ILE A 356 -7.76 -5.69 -15.53
CA ILE A 356 -6.39 -5.13 -15.61
C ILE A 356 -6.29 -4.28 -16.87
N VAL A 357 -5.95 -3.04 -16.70
CA VAL A 357 -5.88 -2.07 -17.80
C VAL A 357 -4.47 -1.50 -17.89
N PHE A 358 -3.85 -1.68 -19.04
CA PHE A 358 -2.51 -1.17 -19.34
C PHE A 358 -2.62 0.05 -20.24
N GLY A 359 -2.19 1.18 -19.72
CA GLY A 359 -1.87 2.37 -20.46
C GLY A 359 -2.86 2.82 -21.52
N VAL A 360 -4.13 2.96 -21.19
CA VAL A 360 -5.10 3.52 -22.13
C VAL A 360 -5.11 5.04 -21.99
N PRO A 361 -4.93 5.80 -23.08
CA PRO A 361 -5.03 7.25 -23.04
C PRO A 361 -6.32 7.71 -22.37
N GLY A 362 -6.22 8.58 -21.38
CA GLY A 362 -7.33 9.08 -20.59
C GLY A 362 -7.64 8.30 -19.31
N LEU A 363 -6.97 7.19 -19.04
CA LEU A 363 -7.10 6.47 -17.76
C LEU A 363 -6.36 7.18 -16.64
N GLU A 364 -5.20 7.70 -16.93
CA GLU A 364 -4.44 8.56 -16.04
C GLU A 364 -5.25 9.79 -15.60
N HIS A 365 -6.28 10.14 -16.35
CA HIS A 365 -7.19 11.23 -16.02
C HIS A 365 -8.41 10.80 -15.20
N ALA A 366 -8.85 9.56 -15.35
CA ALA A 366 -10.01 9.06 -14.62
C ALA A 366 -9.75 8.98 -13.10
N SER A 367 -8.50 8.72 -12.70
CA SER A 367 -8.09 8.67 -11.29
C SER A 367 -7.83 10.04 -10.67
N PHE A 368 -7.66 11.08 -11.49
CA PHE A 368 -7.33 12.41 -11.01
C PHE A 368 -8.46 13.45 -11.15
N VAL A 369 -9.48 13.13 -11.90
CA VAL A 369 -10.60 14.07 -12.18
C VAL A 369 -11.35 14.46 -10.91
N GLY A 370 -11.08 13.88 -9.79
CA GLY A 370 -11.78 14.22 -8.58
C GLY A 370 -10.94 14.80 -7.47
N SER A 371 -9.65 14.66 -7.50
CA SER A 371 -8.85 15.40 -6.54
C SER A 371 -8.77 16.86 -6.93
N ARG A 372 -9.84 17.61 -6.65
CA ARG A 372 -9.89 19.09 -6.55
C ARG A 372 -9.73 19.93 -7.81
N GLY A 373 -10.00 19.42 -8.98
CA GLY A 373 -9.85 20.26 -10.19
C GLY A 373 -8.44 20.86 -10.35
N ARG A 374 -7.46 20.40 -9.57
CA ARG A 374 -6.09 20.80 -9.73
C ARG A 374 -5.42 19.94 -10.77
N GLY A 375 -5.42 20.46 -11.97
CA GLY A 375 -4.31 20.31 -12.88
C GLY A 375 -4.08 18.93 -13.43
N VAL A 376 -5.08 18.11 -13.56
CA VAL A 376 -5.01 17.18 -14.65
C VAL A 376 -5.52 17.94 -15.87
N ASP A 377 -4.58 18.30 -16.66
CA ASP A 377 -4.80 18.95 -17.92
C ASP A 377 -5.70 18.05 -18.76
N ASN A 378 -6.99 18.37 -18.79
CA ASN A 378 -7.95 17.71 -19.68
C ASN A 378 -7.68 18.06 -21.16
N ASP A 379 -6.54 18.69 -21.45
CA ASP A 379 -6.12 18.98 -22.80
C ASP A 379 -5.82 17.68 -23.56
N PRO A 380 -6.64 17.34 -24.56
CA PRO A 380 -6.42 16.12 -25.34
C PRO A 380 -5.06 16.08 -26.03
N SER A 381 -4.42 17.24 -26.25
CA SER A 381 -3.10 17.33 -26.89
C SER A 381 -1.97 16.90 -25.96
N LYS A 382 -2.19 16.88 -24.65
CA LYS A 382 -1.23 16.42 -23.63
C LYS A 382 -1.46 14.99 -23.19
N ARG A 383 -2.40 14.27 -23.80
CA ARG A 383 -2.59 12.84 -23.55
C ARG A 383 -1.34 12.08 -23.98
N ALA A 384 -0.78 11.32 -23.07
CA ALA A 384 0.37 10.49 -23.35
C ALA A 384 0.08 9.57 -24.54
N HIS A 385 0.76 9.80 -25.64
CA HIS A 385 0.73 8.88 -26.78
C HIS A 385 1.54 7.64 -26.42
N ILE A 386 0.88 6.50 -26.33
CA ILE A 386 1.53 5.24 -26.00
C ILE A 386 2.14 4.64 -27.26
N CYS A 387 3.40 4.23 -27.16
CA CYS A 387 4.08 3.54 -28.25
C CYS A 387 3.31 2.28 -28.65
N THR A 388 3.15 2.07 -29.95
CA THR A 388 2.54 0.85 -30.48
C THR A 388 3.56 -0.24 -30.73
N ALA A 389 4.85 0.12 -30.73
CA ALA A 389 5.97 -0.81 -30.86
C ALA A 389 7.18 -0.31 -30.04
N ALA A 390 8.05 -1.22 -29.66
CA ALA A 390 9.30 -0.90 -28.98
C ALA A 390 10.20 -0.02 -29.87
N GLY A 391 10.82 1.01 -29.27
CA GLY A 391 11.78 1.89 -29.95
C GLY A 391 11.19 3.03 -30.75
N GLN A 392 9.89 3.29 -30.67
CA GLN A 392 9.30 4.52 -31.22
C GLN A 392 9.76 5.75 -30.44
N ALA A 393 10.10 6.82 -31.16
CA ALA A 393 10.36 8.12 -30.57
C ALA A 393 9.05 8.86 -30.28
N ASP A 394 9.10 9.83 -29.39
CA ASP A 394 8.02 10.76 -29.04
C ASP A 394 6.72 10.14 -28.50
N CYS A 395 6.83 8.98 -27.90
CA CYS A 395 5.69 8.33 -27.23
C CYS A 395 6.09 7.78 -25.84
N GLN A 396 5.09 7.54 -25.01
CA GLN A 396 5.32 6.90 -23.69
C GLN A 396 5.61 5.39 -23.86
N PRO A 397 6.53 4.82 -23.10
CA PRO A 397 6.83 3.41 -23.16
C PRO A 397 5.60 2.53 -22.93
N LEU A 398 5.61 1.35 -23.53
CA LEU A 398 4.58 0.35 -23.26
C LEU A 398 4.57 0.00 -21.77
N PRO A 399 3.41 0.05 -21.08
CA PRO A 399 3.31 -0.36 -19.69
C PRO A 399 3.85 -1.77 -19.48
N ASN A 400 4.50 -1.97 -18.36
CA ASN A 400 5.01 -3.27 -17.93
C ASN A 400 5.88 -3.99 -19.00
N LEU A 401 6.75 -3.26 -19.65
CA LEU A 401 7.63 -3.72 -20.74
C LEU A 401 6.89 -4.27 -21.97
N GLY A 402 5.60 -3.95 -22.10
CA GLY A 402 4.81 -4.36 -23.27
C GLY A 402 4.55 -5.85 -23.39
N GLN A 403 4.63 -6.61 -22.29
CA GLN A 403 4.29 -8.03 -22.34
C GLN A 403 2.86 -8.24 -22.85
N ALA A 404 2.72 -8.88 -24.01
CA ALA A 404 1.42 -9.11 -24.63
C ALA A 404 0.61 -10.20 -23.90
N ALA A 405 -0.70 -10.05 -23.90
CA ALA A 405 -1.62 -11.07 -23.38
C ALA A 405 -1.52 -12.39 -24.17
N PRO A 406 -1.69 -13.54 -23.52
CA PRO A 406 -1.75 -14.82 -24.22
C PRO A 406 -3.03 -14.95 -25.05
N GLN A 407 -3.01 -15.84 -26.02
CA GLN A 407 -4.17 -16.23 -26.81
C GLN A 407 -4.60 -17.65 -26.41
N LEU A 408 -5.77 -17.79 -25.85
CA LEU A 408 -6.39 -19.08 -25.59
C LEU A 408 -6.94 -19.64 -26.91
N THR A 409 -6.66 -20.91 -27.21
CA THR A 409 -7.01 -21.48 -28.51
C THR A 409 -8.15 -22.49 -28.43
N ALA A 410 -8.12 -23.41 -27.48
CA ALA A 410 -9.14 -24.45 -27.36
C ALA A 410 -9.09 -25.13 -25.99
N VAL A 411 -10.23 -25.70 -25.59
CA VAL A 411 -10.30 -26.72 -24.53
C VAL A 411 -10.51 -28.08 -25.22
N GLN A 412 -9.66 -29.04 -24.91
CA GLN A 412 -9.70 -30.40 -25.44
C GLN A 412 -9.87 -31.44 -24.33
N GLY A 413 -10.29 -32.63 -24.66
CA GLY A 413 -10.52 -33.74 -23.74
C GLY A 413 -11.90 -33.69 -23.05
N LYS A 414 -12.17 -34.66 -22.19
CA LYS A 414 -13.43 -34.79 -21.42
C LYS A 414 -13.14 -35.12 -19.94
N GLY A 415 -14.03 -34.71 -19.06
CA GLY A 415 -13.89 -34.98 -17.64
C GLY A 415 -12.56 -34.50 -17.07
N ALA A 416 -11.86 -35.35 -16.35
CA ALA A 416 -10.56 -35.04 -15.72
C ALA A 416 -9.41 -34.83 -16.73
N GLN A 417 -9.60 -35.21 -18.00
CA GLN A 417 -8.60 -35.05 -19.07
C GLN A 417 -8.78 -33.74 -19.84
N ARG A 418 -9.65 -32.83 -19.38
CA ARG A 418 -9.82 -31.52 -20.02
C ARG A 418 -8.54 -30.71 -19.91
N GLN A 419 -8.11 -30.12 -20.99
CA GLN A 419 -6.90 -29.32 -21.10
C GLN A 419 -7.19 -28.05 -21.89
N LEU A 420 -6.75 -26.91 -21.34
CA LEU A 420 -6.71 -25.63 -22.03
C LEU A 420 -5.40 -25.50 -22.79
N ASN A 421 -5.47 -25.18 -24.07
CA ASN A 421 -4.32 -24.86 -24.89
C ASN A 421 -4.28 -23.39 -25.21
N GLY A 422 -3.08 -22.81 -25.25
CA GLY A 422 -2.86 -21.42 -25.60
C GLY A 422 -1.45 -21.18 -26.15
N ARG A 423 -1.27 -19.97 -26.65
CA ARG A 423 0.00 -19.47 -27.18
C ARG A 423 0.24 -18.03 -26.73
N PHE A 424 1.51 -17.63 -26.71
CA PHE A 424 1.90 -16.27 -26.36
C PHE A 424 3.18 -15.86 -27.08
N LYS A 425 3.50 -14.58 -27.03
CA LYS A 425 4.77 -14.03 -27.51
C LYS A 425 5.54 -13.46 -26.33
N GLY A 426 6.83 -13.62 -26.33
CA GLY A 426 7.71 -13.10 -25.30
C GLY A 426 9.15 -12.97 -25.79
N VAL A 427 10.07 -12.77 -24.85
CA VAL A 427 11.50 -12.73 -25.11
C VAL A 427 11.94 -14.13 -25.62
N PRO A 428 12.77 -14.22 -26.67
CA PRO A 428 13.27 -15.51 -27.17
C PRO A 428 13.95 -16.35 -26.08
N ASP A 429 13.84 -17.66 -26.20
CA ASP A 429 14.49 -18.66 -25.33
C ASP A 429 14.29 -18.46 -23.83
N SER A 430 13.14 -17.90 -23.42
CA SER A 430 12.87 -17.46 -22.05
C SER A 430 11.78 -18.27 -21.39
N HIS A 431 11.85 -18.37 -20.05
CA HIS A 431 10.85 -19.00 -19.21
C HIS A 431 9.72 -18.03 -18.86
N TYR A 432 8.52 -18.57 -18.77
CA TYR A 432 7.30 -17.87 -18.47
C TYR A 432 6.43 -18.69 -17.51
N GLN A 433 5.71 -18.02 -16.62
CA GLN A 433 4.61 -18.60 -15.87
C GLN A 433 3.30 -18.17 -16.54
N VAL A 434 2.44 -19.13 -16.84
CA VAL A 434 1.07 -18.87 -17.34
C VAL A 434 0.11 -19.15 -16.20
N GLU A 435 -0.67 -18.15 -15.81
CA GLU A 435 -1.71 -18.28 -14.80
C GLU A 435 -3.08 -18.29 -15.47
N VAL A 436 -3.94 -19.25 -15.10
CA VAL A 436 -5.26 -19.46 -15.70
C VAL A 436 -6.35 -19.16 -14.70
N PHE A 437 -7.36 -18.45 -15.19
CA PHE A 437 -8.52 -18.05 -14.39
C PHE A 437 -9.81 -18.59 -14.99
N GLY A 438 -10.75 -18.97 -14.11
CA GLY A 438 -12.13 -19.26 -14.45
C GLY A 438 -13.01 -18.05 -14.15
N ASN A 439 -14.02 -17.82 -14.98
CA ASN A 439 -15.00 -16.75 -14.79
C ASN A 439 -16.41 -17.31 -14.97
N ARG A 440 -17.36 -16.81 -14.17
CA ARG A 440 -18.78 -17.18 -14.27
C ARG A 440 -19.39 -16.67 -15.58
N ALA A 441 -19.06 -15.45 -15.96
CA ALA A 441 -19.51 -14.87 -17.21
C ALA A 441 -18.83 -15.53 -18.42
N THR A 442 -19.59 -15.71 -19.52
CA THR A 442 -19.08 -16.36 -20.72
C THR A 442 -18.20 -15.48 -21.59
N ASN A 443 -18.24 -14.16 -21.40
CA ASN A 443 -17.54 -13.17 -22.24
C ASN A 443 -16.78 -12.11 -21.41
N GLY A 444 -16.70 -12.28 -20.08
CA GLY A 444 -16.01 -11.35 -19.18
C GLY A 444 -14.49 -11.50 -19.28
N ARG A 445 -13.77 -10.38 -19.47
CA ARG A 445 -12.31 -10.35 -19.37
C ARG A 445 -11.91 -10.11 -17.92
N GLU A 446 -12.10 -11.13 -17.10
CA GLU A 446 -11.96 -11.11 -15.63
C GLU A 446 -11.02 -12.22 -15.15
N ALA A 447 -10.72 -12.23 -13.86
CA ALA A 447 -9.95 -13.25 -13.13
C ALA A 447 -10.68 -13.61 -11.83
N GLU A 448 -11.87 -14.21 -11.94
CA GLU A 448 -12.74 -14.45 -10.78
C GLU A 448 -12.20 -15.56 -9.86
N TRP A 449 -11.71 -16.64 -10.45
CA TRP A 449 -11.12 -17.79 -9.74
C TRP A 449 -9.75 -18.12 -10.28
N VAL A 450 -8.76 -18.22 -9.43
CA VAL A 450 -7.43 -18.72 -9.82
C VAL A 450 -7.51 -20.23 -9.93
N LEU A 451 -7.41 -20.76 -11.14
CA LEU A 451 -7.45 -22.22 -11.38
C LEU A 451 -6.06 -22.86 -11.21
N GLY A 452 -5.00 -22.08 -11.35
CA GLY A 452 -3.62 -22.53 -11.18
C GLY A 452 -2.67 -21.94 -12.22
N SER A 453 -1.44 -22.46 -12.24
CA SER A 453 -0.41 -22.00 -13.16
C SER A 453 0.37 -23.16 -13.78
N VAL A 454 0.99 -22.91 -14.95
CA VAL A 454 1.95 -23.79 -15.61
C VAL A 454 3.15 -23.01 -16.09
N GLU A 455 4.30 -23.69 -16.10
CA GLU A 455 5.50 -23.19 -16.72
C GLU A 455 5.43 -23.36 -18.25
N ALA A 456 5.93 -22.37 -18.96
CA ALA A 456 6.04 -22.41 -20.41
C ALA A 456 7.37 -21.78 -20.86
N ARG A 457 7.76 -22.05 -22.09
CA ARG A 457 9.00 -21.49 -22.67
C ARG A 457 8.75 -20.99 -24.08
N THR A 458 9.42 -19.89 -24.42
CA THR A 458 9.47 -19.41 -25.81
C THR A 458 10.61 -20.07 -26.57
N ASP A 459 10.41 -20.22 -27.87
CA ASP A 459 11.46 -20.63 -28.85
C ASP A 459 12.38 -19.46 -29.22
N ALA A 460 13.33 -19.70 -30.11
CA ALA A 460 14.26 -18.70 -30.62
C ALA A 460 13.58 -17.52 -31.36
N GLN A 461 12.32 -17.67 -31.75
CA GLN A 461 11.50 -16.64 -32.39
C GLN A 461 10.58 -15.92 -31.39
N GLY A 462 10.69 -16.22 -30.07
CA GLY A 462 9.87 -15.68 -29.05
C GLY A 462 8.42 -16.17 -29.02
N GLN A 463 8.13 -17.31 -29.70
CA GLN A 463 6.82 -17.93 -29.67
C GLN A 463 6.76 -18.95 -28.54
N GLY A 464 5.74 -18.88 -27.70
CA GLY A 464 5.47 -19.85 -26.65
C GLY A 464 4.11 -20.49 -26.77
N SER A 465 4.01 -21.74 -26.33
CA SER A 465 2.74 -22.45 -26.19
C SER A 465 2.64 -23.09 -24.80
N PHE A 466 1.42 -23.30 -24.36
CA PHE A 466 1.17 -23.98 -23.10
C PHE A 466 -0.05 -24.88 -23.16
N THR A 467 -0.07 -25.86 -22.29
CA THR A 467 -1.21 -26.72 -22.02
C THR A 467 -1.44 -26.73 -20.51
N PHE A 468 -2.65 -26.35 -20.09
CA PHE A 468 -3.04 -26.30 -18.69
C PHE A 468 -4.10 -27.36 -18.38
N PRO A 469 -3.89 -28.26 -17.42
CA PRO A 469 -4.90 -29.25 -17.01
C PRO A 469 -6.01 -28.54 -16.21
N LEU A 470 -7.24 -28.55 -16.74
CA LEU A 470 -8.38 -27.88 -16.09
C LEU A 470 -8.89 -28.59 -14.84
N GLY A 471 -8.59 -29.89 -14.72
CA GLY A 471 -9.09 -30.67 -13.60
C GLY A 471 -10.62 -30.78 -13.53
N THR A 472 -11.11 -31.26 -12.38
CA THR A 472 -12.54 -31.42 -12.07
C THR A 472 -12.97 -30.63 -10.83
N GLY A 473 -12.17 -29.68 -10.38
CA GLY A 473 -12.49 -28.81 -9.23
C GLY A 473 -13.75 -28.00 -9.45
N ALA A 474 -14.42 -27.62 -8.37
CA ALA A 474 -15.69 -26.89 -8.42
C ALA A 474 -15.62 -25.60 -9.25
N ASP A 475 -14.55 -24.84 -9.13
CA ASP A 475 -14.35 -23.56 -9.84
C ASP A 475 -14.17 -23.80 -11.36
N ALA A 476 -13.40 -24.82 -11.75
CA ALA A 476 -13.25 -25.22 -13.16
C ALA A 476 -14.54 -25.77 -13.77
N ALA A 477 -15.39 -26.42 -12.97
CA ALA A 477 -16.70 -26.92 -13.38
C ALA A 477 -17.74 -25.80 -13.49
N ALA A 478 -17.66 -24.78 -12.64
CA ALA A 478 -18.57 -23.65 -12.62
C ALA A 478 -18.24 -22.57 -13.67
N ALA A 479 -17.03 -22.59 -14.23
CA ALA A 479 -16.57 -21.58 -15.17
C ALA A 479 -17.41 -21.57 -16.45
N GLY A 480 -17.87 -20.40 -16.86
CA GLY A 480 -18.49 -20.12 -18.16
C GLY A 480 -17.46 -19.69 -19.21
N SER A 481 -16.33 -19.13 -18.78
CA SER A 481 -15.19 -18.80 -19.63
C SER A 481 -13.86 -18.91 -18.88
N LEU A 482 -12.80 -18.92 -19.66
CA LEU A 482 -11.41 -18.92 -19.17
C LEU A 482 -10.68 -17.68 -19.65
N THR A 483 -9.81 -17.15 -18.81
CA THR A 483 -8.82 -16.13 -19.15
C THR A 483 -7.45 -16.55 -18.61
N ALA A 484 -6.38 -15.90 -19.08
CA ALA A 484 -5.04 -16.16 -18.59
C ALA A 484 -4.15 -14.93 -18.66
N THR A 485 -3.11 -14.91 -17.86
CA THR A 485 -1.95 -14.01 -17.98
C THR A 485 -0.69 -14.81 -18.25
N VAL A 486 0.35 -14.14 -18.76
CA VAL A 486 1.71 -14.68 -18.80
C VAL A 486 2.64 -13.73 -18.08
N THR A 487 3.54 -14.29 -17.29
CA THR A 487 4.54 -13.54 -16.53
C THR A 487 5.93 -14.01 -16.92
N SER A 488 6.78 -13.12 -17.37
CA SER A 488 8.16 -13.43 -17.72
C SER A 488 9.01 -13.75 -16.49
N ALA A 489 10.17 -14.35 -16.69
CA ALA A 489 11.13 -14.60 -15.61
C ALA A 489 11.58 -13.33 -14.89
N GLN A 490 11.56 -12.19 -15.58
CA GLN A 490 11.84 -10.87 -14.97
C GLN A 490 10.65 -10.30 -14.20
N GLY A 491 9.47 -10.93 -14.26
CA GLY A 491 8.27 -10.51 -13.55
C GLY A 491 7.30 -9.65 -14.38
N ALA A 492 7.52 -9.46 -15.67
CA ALA A 492 6.58 -8.74 -16.52
C ALA A 492 5.30 -9.56 -16.74
N THR A 493 4.23 -9.21 -16.03
CA THR A 493 2.92 -9.82 -16.22
C THR A 493 2.14 -9.09 -17.31
N SER A 494 1.48 -9.85 -18.18
CA SER A 494 0.64 -9.33 -19.26
C SER A 494 -0.73 -8.86 -18.79
N PRO A 495 -1.49 -8.13 -19.63
CA PRO A 495 -2.94 -8.05 -19.49
C PRO A 495 -3.60 -9.43 -19.55
N LEU A 496 -4.86 -9.51 -19.10
CA LEU A 496 -5.67 -10.71 -19.29
C LEU A 496 -5.91 -10.99 -20.79
N SER A 497 -5.91 -12.25 -21.15
CA SER A 497 -6.32 -12.73 -22.48
C SER A 497 -7.76 -12.32 -22.81
N ALA A 498 -8.12 -12.40 -24.08
CA ALA A 498 -9.54 -12.51 -24.45
C ALA A 498 -10.15 -13.76 -23.77
N PRO A 499 -11.43 -13.70 -23.34
CA PRO A 499 -12.08 -14.84 -22.72
C PRO A 499 -12.31 -15.95 -23.76
N LEU A 500 -12.06 -17.18 -23.35
CA LEU A 500 -12.46 -18.38 -24.11
C LEU A 500 -13.73 -18.95 -23.48
N SER A 501 -14.86 -18.83 -24.17
CA SER A 501 -16.13 -19.41 -23.71
C SER A 501 -16.05 -20.94 -23.62
N LEU A 502 -16.66 -21.48 -22.56
CA LEU A 502 -16.78 -22.94 -22.34
C LEU A 502 -18.16 -23.49 -22.70
N ARG A 503 -19.07 -22.66 -23.18
CA ARG A 503 -20.45 -23.00 -23.59
C ARG A 503 -20.67 -22.75 -25.07
#